data_432e3507fb027f099936c95a5f65e38e
#
_entry.id   432e3507fb027f099936c95a5f65e38e
#
_cell.length_a   1.000
_cell.length_b   1.000
_cell.length_c   1.000
_cell.angle_alpha   90.00
_cell.angle_beta   90.00
_cell.angle_gamma   90.00
#
_symmetry.space_group_name_H-M   'P 1'
#
loop_
_entity.id
_entity.type
_entity.pdbx_description
1 polymer ?
#
loop_
_entity_poly.entity_id
_entity_poly.type
_entity_poly.pdbx_seq_one_letter_code
_entity_poly.pdbx_strand_id
1 'polypeptide(L)'
;DGFQFNMSCGYNLEGIKDKKIDDFIEGMKDARDTEIFRECRTWLLEHVDLFEHVTREDIEAIPSEICNSITLSTMHGCPPQEIENIVMYLLREKHINTYVKCNPTLLGYEFVRKAMDDLGYDYMAFTDFHFKDDLQYEDAVPMLRRLKEVAAQEGLSFGVKLTNTFPVDIKRQELPGEEMYMSGKALFPLSITVAARLAESFDGELPMSF
;
A
#
# COMPACT_ATOMS: atom_id res chain seq x y z
N ASP A 1 14.63 14.71 12.07
CA ASP A 1 14.09 13.54 11.34
C ASP A 1 12.96 12.93 12.16
N GLY A 2 11.75 13.07 11.67
CA GLY A 2 10.55 12.48 12.26
C GLY A 2 10.15 11.21 11.52
N PHE A 3 9.06 10.57 11.96
CA PHE A 3 8.39 9.51 11.23
C PHE A 3 7.21 10.09 10.46
N GLN A 4 6.85 9.45 9.36
CA GLN A 4 5.74 9.85 8.50
C GLN A 4 4.62 8.82 8.60
N PHE A 5 3.40 9.29 8.84
CA PHE A 5 2.22 8.45 8.72
C PHE A 5 1.83 8.28 7.24
N ASN A 6 1.35 7.10 6.89
CA ASN A 6 0.84 6.77 5.59
C ASN A 6 -0.50 6.05 5.73
N MET A 7 -1.53 6.54 5.06
CA MET A 7 -2.82 5.87 5.02
C MET A 7 -2.77 4.59 4.18
N SER A 8 -3.72 3.69 4.40
CA SER A 8 -3.94 2.52 3.56
C SER A 8 -5.42 2.36 3.27
N CYS A 9 -5.76 2.10 2.02
CA CYS A 9 -7.12 1.78 1.61
C CYS A 9 -7.13 0.53 0.72
N GLY A 10 -8.24 -0.19 0.71
CA GLY A 10 -8.36 -1.49 0.04
C GLY A 10 -9.77 -1.75 -0.52
N TYR A 11 -10.42 -0.73 -1.07
CA TYR A 11 -11.75 -0.82 -1.67
C TYR A 11 -11.68 -0.63 -3.19
N ASN A 12 -12.77 -0.98 -3.90
CA ASN A 12 -13.00 -0.52 -5.27
C ASN A 12 -13.26 1.00 -5.29
N LEU A 13 -13.34 1.60 -6.47
CA LEU A 13 -13.50 3.05 -6.62
C LEU A 13 -14.76 3.58 -5.91
N GLU A 14 -15.88 2.87 -6.00
CA GLU A 14 -17.13 3.27 -5.32
C GLU A 14 -16.98 3.24 -3.80
N GLY A 15 -16.34 2.20 -3.28
CA GLY A 15 -16.06 2.08 -1.84
C GLY A 15 -15.12 3.16 -1.32
N ILE A 16 -14.12 3.58 -2.11
CA ILE A 16 -13.23 4.69 -1.73
C ILE A 16 -13.98 6.03 -1.74
N LYS A 17 -14.97 6.19 -2.62
CA LYS A 17 -15.85 7.36 -2.68
C LYS A 17 -16.98 7.35 -1.64
N ASP A 18 -17.18 6.22 -0.93
CA ASP A 18 -18.15 6.18 0.16
C ASP A 18 -17.80 7.23 1.21
N LYS A 19 -18.85 7.94 1.68
CA LYS A 19 -18.68 9.06 2.61
C LYS A 19 -17.80 8.74 3.81
N LYS A 20 -17.88 7.54 4.36
CA LYS A 20 -17.08 7.15 5.54
C LYS A 20 -15.59 7.09 5.23
N ILE A 21 -15.23 6.58 4.05
CA ILE A 21 -13.83 6.46 3.61
C ILE A 21 -13.33 7.84 3.17
N ASP A 22 -14.17 8.59 2.48
CA ASP A 22 -13.87 9.95 2.05
C ASP A 22 -13.60 10.89 3.24
N ASP A 23 -14.48 10.89 4.24
CA ASP A 23 -14.31 11.67 5.48
C ASP A 23 -13.01 11.27 6.22
N PHE A 24 -12.65 9.97 6.20
CA PHE A 24 -11.39 9.51 6.80
C PHE A 24 -10.17 10.06 6.04
N ILE A 25 -10.18 9.99 4.70
CA ILE A 25 -9.08 10.51 3.89
C ILE A 25 -8.91 12.02 4.12
N GLU A 26 -9.99 12.79 4.06
CA GLU A 26 -9.95 14.24 4.26
C GLU A 26 -9.54 14.60 5.70
N GLY A 27 -10.07 13.87 6.70
CA GLY A 27 -9.68 14.07 8.10
C GLY A 27 -8.23 13.73 8.40
N MET A 28 -7.63 12.78 7.68
CA MET A 28 -6.19 12.48 7.81
C MET A 28 -5.32 13.50 7.07
N LYS A 29 -5.81 14.10 5.99
CA LYS A 29 -5.11 15.19 5.30
C LYS A 29 -5.11 16.47 6.15
N ASP A 30 -6.21 16.77 6.80
CA ASP A 30 -6.31 17.86 7.79
C ASP A 30 -7.33 17.49 8.88
N ALA A 31 -6.83 17.14 10.06
CA ALA A 31 -7.63 16.72 11.20
C ALA A 31 -8.25 17.89 12.01
N ARG A 32 -7.98 19.13 11.63
CA ARG A 32 -8.33 20.37 12.37
C ARG A 32 -9.76 20.38 12.89
N ASP A 33 -10.71 19.98 12.05
CA ASP A 33 -12.13 20.02 12.34
C ASP A 33 -12.69 18.69 12.84
N THR A 34 -11.85 17.66 13.00
CA THR A 34 -12.29 16.39 13.54
C THR A 34 -12.44 16.44 15.07
N GLU A 35 -13.45 15.76 15.58
CA GLU A 35 -13.71 15.70 17.03
C GLU A 35 -12.54 15.03 17.75
N ILE A 36 -12.06 13.91 17.24
CA ILE A 36 -10.95 13.16 17.87
C ILE A 36 -9.66 13.97 17.99
N PHE A 37 -9.31 14.78 17.00
CA PHE A 37 -8.12 15.63 17.07
C PHE A 37 -8.25 16.67 18.18
N ARG A 38 -9.42 17.31 18.28
CA ARG A 38 -9.70 18.30 19.34
C ARG A 38 -9.69 17.65 20.72
N GLU A 39 -10.30 16.50 20.89
CA GLU A 39 -10.30 15.74 22.13
C GLU A 39 -8.89 15.34 22.58
N CYS A 40 -8.11 14.76 21.66
CA CYS A 40 -6.72 14.37 21.93
C CYS A 40 -5.87 15.59 22.34
N ARG A 41 -5.99 16.70 21.62
CA ARG A 41 -5.25 17.93 21.93
C ARG A 41 -5.64 18.51 23.28
N THR A 42 -6.94 18.54 23.58
CA THR A 42 -7.45 18.99 24.90
C THR A 42 -6.90 18.12 26.02
N TRP A 43 -6.98 16.80 25.84
CA TRP A 43 -6.44 15.85 26.83
C TRP A 43 -4.93 16.05 27.08
N LEU A 44 -4.14 16.21 26.03
CA LEU A 44 -2.70 16.46 26.15
C LEU A 44 -2.41 17.75 26.92
N LEU A 45 -3.17 18.83 26.65
CA LEU A 45 -3.02 20.11 27.33
C LEU A 45 -3.41 20.05 28.81
N GLU A 46 -4.39 19.23 29.18
CA GLU A 46 -4.82 19.01 30.56
C GLU A 46 -3.86 18.12 31.33
N HIS A 47 -3.04 17.32 30.66
CA HIS A 47 -2.15 16.32 31.26
C HIS A 47 -0.68 16.55 30.89
N VAL A 48 -0.28 17.77 30.57
CA VAL A 48 1.08 18.08 30.14
C VAL A 48 2.14 17.71 31.20
N ASP A 49 1.77 17.73 32.46
CA ASP A 49 2.59 17.35 33.61
C ASP A 49 2.96 15.86 33.65
N LEU A 50 2.30 15.01 32.86
CA LEU A 50 2.68 13.60 32.72
C LEU A 50 3.90 13.40 31.79
N PHE A 51 4.32 14.42 31.05
CA PHE A 51 5.40 14.35 30.08
C PHE A 51 6.65 15.07 30.60
N GLU A 52 7.79 14.38 30.54
CA GLU A 52 9.07 14.96 31.04
C GLU A 52 9.67 15.98 30.04
N HIS A 53 9.47 15.78 28.76
CA HIS A 53 10.13 16.52 27.67
C HIS A 53 9.17 17.20 26.69
N VAL A 54 7.89 17.28 27.02
CA VAL A 54 6.86 17.90 26.16
C VAL A 54 6.27 19.10 26.90
N THR A 55 6.29 20.25 26.27
CA THR A 55 5.74 21.49 26.81
C THR A 55 4.33 21.76 26.27
N ARG A 56 3.64 22.72 26.85
CA ARG A 56 2.35 23.20 26.32
C ARG A 56 2.48 23.74 24.91
N GLU A 57 3.56 24.46 24.65
CA GLU A 57 3.88 25.02 23.33
C GLU A 57 4.10 23.94 22.29
N ASP A 58 4.74 22.81 22.65
CA ASP A 58 4.91 21.67 21.76
C ASP A 58 3.57 21.05 21.37
N ILE A 59 2.65 20.92 22.35
CA ILE A 59 1.30 20.40 22.09
C ILE A 59 0.49 21.35 21.18
N GLU A 60 0.58 22.65 21.44
CA GLU A 60 -0.08 23.69 20.63
C GLU A 60 0.47 23.74 19.20
N ALA A 61 1.75 23.40 19.03
CA ALA A 61 2.42 23.34 17.72
C ALA A 61 2.16 22.04 16.94
N ILE A 62 1.48 21.02 17.49
CA ILE A 62 1.13 19.79 16.75
C ILE A 62 0.31 20.17 15.52
N PRO A 63 0.80 19.86 14.29
CA PRO A 63 0.08 20.18 13.08
C PRO A 63 -1.19 19.34 12.93
N SER A 64 -2.19 19.90 12.27
CA SER A 64 -3.41 19.15 11.94
C SER A 64 -3.28 18.27 10.72
N GLU A 65 -2.31 18.52 9.87
CA GLU A 65 -1.96 17.69 8.70
C GLU A 65 -1.24 16.42 9.19
N ILE A 66 -2.02 15.34 9.36
CA ILE A 66 -1.53 14.08 9.92
C ILE A 66 -0.78 13.26 8.87
N CYS A 67 -1.30 13.24 7.64
CA CYS A 67 -0.81 12.36 6.60
C CYS A 67 -1.00 12.96 5.20
N ASN A 68 0.03 12.87 4.37
CA ASN A 68 -0.01 13.35 2.98
C ASN A 68 0.17 12.24 1.95
N SER A 69 0.06 10.97 2.37
CA SER A 69 0.25 9.83 1.47
C SER A 69 -0.71 8.67 1.77
N ILE A 70 -1.07 7.94 0.72
CA ILE A 70 -1.95 6.79 0.80
C ILE A 70 -1.39 5.61 0.00
N THR A 71 -1.50 4.39 0.55
CA THR A 71 -1.21 3.16 -0.16
C THR A 71 -2.51 2.46 -0.54
N LEU A 72 -2.71 2.27 -1.85
CA LEU A 72 -3.79 1.46 -2.37
C LEU A 72 -3.40 -0.02 -2.33
N SER A 73 -4.15 -0.82 -1.57
CA SER A 73 -4.05 -2.27 -1.53
C SER A 73 -5.23 -2.84 -2.31
N THR A 74 -4.99 -3.32 -3.52
CA THR A 74 -6.03 -3.93 -4.35
C THR A 74 -6.27 -5.39 -3.93
N MET A 75 -7.47 -5.89 -4.15
CA MET A 75 -7.77 -7.31 -4.00
C MET A 75 -7.13 -8.11 -5.13
N HIS A 76 -6.91 -9.41 -4.91
CA HIS A 76 -6.57 -10.34 -5.98
C HIS A 76 -7.65 -10.29 -7.08
N GLY A 77 -7.26 -10.36 -8.34
CA GLY A 77 -8.17 -10.26 -9.47
C GLY A 77 -8.66 -8.84 -9.81
N CYS A 78 -8.12 -7.79 -9.19
CA CYS A 78 -8.50 -6.43 -9.54
C CYS A 78 -7.99 -6.06 -10.94
N PRO A 79 -8.88 -5.68 -11.88
CA PRO A 79 -8.46 -5.35 -13.24
C PRO A 79 -7.51 -4.14 -13.28
N PRO A 80 -6.53 -4.10 -14.21
CA PRO A 80 -5.60 -2.97 -14.35
C PRO A 80 -6.30 -1.62 -14.48
N GLN A 81 -7.40 -1.55 -15.25
CA GLN A 81 -8.16 -0.33 -15.45
C GLN A 81 -8.82 0.18 -14.15
N GLU A 82 -9.27 -0.73 -13.27
CA GLU A 82 -9.85 -0.33 -11.99
C GLU A 82 -8.77 0.24 -11.06
N ILE A 83 -7.59 -0.39 -11.02
CA ILE A 83 -6.43 0.13 -10.27
C ILE A 83 -6.08 1.54 -10.76
N GLU A 84 -5.99 1.71 -12.07
CA GLU A 84 -5.68 3.00 -12.69
C GLU A 84 -6.74 4.07 -12.35
N ASN A 85 -8.01 3.74 -12.43
CA ASN A 85 -9.11 4.64 -12.11
C ASN A 85 -9.07 5.09 -10.64
N ILE A 86 -8.79 4.18 -9.71
CA ILE A 86 -8.68 4.50 -8.28
C ILE A 86 -7.50 5.44 -8.04
N VAL A 87 -6.33 5.13 -8.60
CA VAL A 87 -5.15 5.97 -8.42
C VAL A 87 -5.33 7.35 -9.05
N MET A 88 -5.95 7.43 -10.23
CA MET A 88 -6.30 8.70 -10.88
C MET A 88 -7.22 9.56 -10.00
N TYR A 89 -8.22 8.93 -9.34
CA TYR A 89 -9.07 9.62 -8.37
C TYR A 89 -8.28 10.14 -7.17
N LEU A 90 -7.39 9.31 -6.60
CA LEU A 90 -6.56 9.73 -5.46
C LEU A 90 -5.60 10.87 -5.82
N LEU A 91 -4.99 10.83 -7.00
CA LEU A 91 -4.08 11.87 -7.47
C LEU A 91 -4.81 13.18 -7.81
N ARG A 92 -5.89 13.11 -8.61
CA ARG A 92 -6.56 14.30 -9.17
C ARG A 92 -7.62 14.89 -8.26
N GLU A 93 -8.49 14.05 -7.70
CA GLU A 93 -9.62 14.53 -6.90
C GLU A 93 -9.23 14.69 -5.42
N LYS A 94 -8.46 13.74 -4.88
CA LYS A 94 -8.01 13.81 -3.49
C LYS A 94 -6.70 14.57 -3.31
N HIS A 95 -5.96 14.78 -4.39
CA HIS A 95 -4.68 15.47 -4.41
C HIS A 95 -3.73 14.97 -3.32
N ILE A 96 -3.44 13.66 -3.35
CA ILE A 96 -2.62 12.99 -2.32
C ILE A 96 -1.56 12.09 -2.95
N ASN A 97 -0.36 12.07 -2.36
CA ASN A 97 0.71 11.17 -2.76
C ASN A 97 0.23 9.72 -2.67
N THR A 98 0.40 8.94 -3.74
CA THR A 98 -0.22 7.62 -3.84
C THR A 98 0.81 6.54 -4.15
N TYR A 99 0.71 5.41 -3.42
CA TYR A 99 1.48 4.21 -3.66
C TYR A 99 0.55 3.03 -3.98
N VAL A 100 0.89 2.25 -4.99
CA VAL A 100 0.16 1.01 -5.33
C VAL A 100 0.88 -0.17 -4.70
N LYS A 101 0.17 -0.94 -3.89
CA LYS A 101 0.72 -2.17 -3.32
C LYS A 101 0.61 -3.30 -4.35
N CYS A 102 1.75 -3.80 -4.80
CA CYS A 102 1.85 -4.81 -5.84
C CYS A 102 1.78 -6.24 -5.26
N ASN A 103 1.36 -7.20 -6.09
CA ASN A 103 1.34 -8.61 -5.75
C ASN A 103 2.63 -9.31 -6.19
N PRO A 104 3.12 -10.34 -5.46
CA PRO A 104 4.25 -11.16 -5.91
C PRO A 104 3.98 -11.91 -7.22
N THR A 105 2.70 -12.09 -7.57
CA THR A 105 2.21 -12.71 -8.80
C THR A 105 2.67 -12.00 -10.08
N LEU A 106 3.10 -10.73 -9.99
CA LEU A 106 3.79 -10.01 -11.09
C LEU A 106 5.02 -10.75 -11.63
N LEU A 107 5.61 -11.68 -10.88
CA LEU A 107 6.77 -12.46 -11.32
C LEU A 107 6.41 -13.59 -12.29
N GLY A 108 5.12 -13.96 -12.38
CA GLY A 108 4.64 -15.11 -13.14
C GLY A 108 4.82 -16.44 -12.41
N TYR A 109 3.91 -17.38 -12.70
CA TYR A 109 3.84 -18.68 -12.01
C TYR A 109 5.14 -19.48 -12.09
N GLU A 110 5.66 -19.67 -13.30
CA GLU A 110 6.87 -20.50 -13.54
C GLU A 110 8.08 -19.97 -12.76
N PHE A 111 8.25 -18.66 -12.74
CA PHE A 111 9.35 -18.06 -11.98
C PHE A 111 9.17 -18.27 -10.47
N VAL A 112 7.98 -18.01 -9.94
CA VAL A 112 7.72 -18.14 -8.49
C VAL A 112 7.83 -19.59 -8.07
N ARG A 113 7.29 -20.54 -8.84
CA ARG A 113 7.39 -21.97 -8.54
C ARG A 113 8.86 -22.40 -8.45
N LYS A 114 9.63 -22.07 -9.49
CA LYS A 114 11.06 -22.39 -9.52
C LYS A 114 11.82 -21.74 -8.35
N ALA A 115 11.56 -20.48 -8.06
CA ALA A 115 12.24 -19.77 -6.97
C ALA A 115 11.95 -20.41 -5.60
N MET A 116 10.69 -20.80 -5.37
CA MET A 116 10.31 -21.47 -4.12
C MET A 116 10.96 -22.83 -4.00
N ASP A 117 11.01 -23.61 -5.08
CA ASP A 117 11.66 -24.93 -5.10
C ASP A 117 13.16 -24.81 -4.82
N ASP A 118 13.85 -23.90 -5.51
CA ASP A 118 15.29 -23.65 -5.35
C ASP A 118 15.66 -23.19 -3.93
N LEU A 119 14.74 -22.53 -3.22
CA LEU A 119 14.90 -22.07 -1.85
C LEU A 119 14.51 -23.13 -0.79
N GLY A 120 14.07 -24.32 -1.21
CA GLY A 120 13.65 -25.40 -0.31
C GLY A 120 12.22 -25.26 0.21
N TYR A 121 11.38 -24.47 -0.45
CA TYR A 121 9.95 -24.34 -0.17
C TYR A 121 9.10 -25.17 -1.14
N ASP A 122 9.63 -26.27 -1.66
CA ASP A 122 8.98 -27.22 -2.58
C ASP A 122 7.69 -27.84 -1.99
N TYR A 123 7.60 -27.91 -0.66
CA TYR A 123 6.39 -28.35 0.05
C TYR A 123 5.23 -27.36 0.01
N MET A 124 5.45 -26.10 -0.36
CA MET A 124 4.39 -25.11 -0.49
C MET A 124 3.56 -25.38 -1.75
N ALA A 125 2.25 -25.53 -1.57
CA ALA A 125 1.31 -25.76 -2.64
C ALA A 125 0.65 -24.44 -3.07
N PHE A 126 0.63 -24.18 -4.35
CA PHE A 126 -0.13 -23.11 -5.00
C PHE A 126 -0.29 -23.43 -6.49
N THR A 127 -1.33 -22.88 -7.10
CA THR A 127 -1.62 -23.06 -8.52
C THR A 127 -1.36 -21.78 -9.30
N ASP A 128 -1.56 -21.82 -10.61
CA ASP A 128 -1.44 -20.64 -11.47
C ASP A 128 -2.69 -19.74 -11.46
N PHE A 129 -3.72 -20.06 -10.66
CA PHE A 129 -4.98 -19.33 -10.62
C PHE A 129 -4.79 -17.83 -10.33
N HIS A 130 -4.19 -17.50 -9.21
CA HIS A 130 -3.94 -16.11 -8.84
C HIS A 130 -3.00 -15.39 -9.80
N PHE A 131 -2.07 -16.10 -10.42
CA PHE A 131 -1.16 -15.52 -11.42
C PHE A 131 -1.86 -15.12 -12.73
N LYS A 132 -2.95 -15.80 -13.09
CA LYS A 132 -3.74 -15.48 -14.29
C LYS A 132 -4.77 -14.37 -14.04
N ASP A 133 -5.25 -14.29 -12.80
CA ASP A 133 -6.32 -13.36 -12.42
C ASP A 133 -5.78 -12.00 -11.98
N ASP A 134 -4.59 -11.96 -11.38
CA ASP A 134 -3.95 -10.74 -10.91
C ASP A 134 -3.37 -9.89 -12.06
N LEU A 135 -3.04 -8.64 -11.73
CA LEU A 135 -2.32 -7.72 -12.61
C LEU A 135 -1.06 -8.38 -13.20
N GLN A 136 -0.97 -8.42 -14.52
CA GLN A 136 0.19 -8.95 -15.25
C GLN A 136 1.30 -7.89 -15.36
N TYR A 137 2.57 -8.33 -15.43
CA TYR A 137 3.71 -7.43 -15.49
C TYR A 137 3.69 -6.52 -16.74
N GLU A 138 3.26 -7.09 -17.88
CA GLU A 138 3.15 -6.36 -19.16
C GLU A 138 2.10 -5.24 -19.10
N ASP A 139 1.05 -5.38 -18.29
CA ASP A 139 0.03 -4.36 -18.07
C ASP A 139 0.45 -3.38 -16.97
N ALA A 140 1.15 -3.88 -15.94
CA ALA A 140 1.58 -3.08 -14.80
C ALA A 140 2.56 -1.98 -15.20
N VAL A 141 3.60 -2.29 -15.97
CA VAL A 141 4.64 -1.31 -16.32
C VAL A 141 4.07 -0.11 -17.10
N PRO A 142 3.28 -0.28 -18.17
CA PRO A 142 2.67 0.86 -18.86
C PRO A 142 1.71 1.66 -17.99
N MET A 143 0.89 0.99 -17.16
CA MET A 143 -0.02 1.64 -16.21
C MET A 143 0.74 2.49 -15.19
N LEU A 144 1.76 1.93 -14.56
CA LEU A 144 2.57 2.63 -13.56
C LEU A 144 3.31 3.84 -14.18
N ARG A 145 3.75 3.76 -15.45
CA ARG A 145 4.35 4.89 -16.18
C ARG A 145 3.34 6.03 -16.33
N ARG A 146 2.13 5.75 -16.82
CA ARG A 146 1.07 6.78 -16.96
C ARG A 146 0.73 7.43 -15.63
N LEU A 147 0.60 6.63 -14.56
CA LEU A 147 0.31 7.14 -13.22
C LEU A 147 1.43 8.01 -12.65
N LYS A 148 2.70 7.63 -12.90
CA LYS A 148 3.86 8.45 -12.53
C LYS A 148 3.84 9.81 -13.24
N GLU A 149 3.50 9.83 -14.54
CA GLU A 149 3.39 11.05 -15.32
C GLU A 149 2.25 11.96 -14.80
N VAL A 150 1.09 11.37 -14.48
CA VAL A 150 -0.05 12.13 -13.89
C VAL A 150 0.32 12.71 -12.55
N ALA A 151 0.94 11.94 -11.66
CA ALA A 151 1.39 12.44 -10.36
C ALA A 151 2.36 13.62 -10.52
N ALA A 152 3.30 13.54 -11.45
CA ALA A 152 4.22 14.64 -11.74
C ALA A 152 3.49 15.90 -12.25
N GLN A 153 2.45 15.76 -13.09
CA GLN A 153 1.60 16.87 -13.54
C GLN A 153 0.83 17.52 -12.40
N GLU A 154 0.39 16.73 -11.42
CA GLU A 154 -0.32 17.21 -10.21
C GLU A 154 0.63 17.71 -9.10
N GLY A 155 1.95 17.65 -9.32
CA GLY A 155 2.95 18.03 -8.31
C GLY A 155 3.03 17.05 -7.13
N LEU A 156 2.66 15.79 -7.34
CA LEU A 156 2.58 14.73 -6.34
C LEU A 156 3.62 13.63 -6.57
N SER A 157 3.87 12.85 -5.53
CA SER A 157 4.68 11.65 -5.60
C SER A 157 3.81 10.42 -5.89
N PHE A 158 4.33 9.54 -6.74
CA PHE A 158 3.72 8.25 -7.03
C PHE A 158 4.79 7.15 -6.95
N GLY A 159 4.43 6.00 -6.38
CA GLY A 159 5.33 4.86 -6.26
C GLY A 159 4.60 3.54 -6.03
N VAL A 160 5.35 2.54 -5.63
CA VAL A 160 4.81 1.21 -5.33
C VAL A 160 5.21 0.75 -3.92
N LYS A 161 4.35 -0.04 -3.29
CA LYS A 161 4.66 -0.78 -2.08
C LYS A 161 4.82 -2.26 -2.40
N LEU A 162 5.88 -2.88 -1.93
CA LEU A 162 6.25 -4.25 -2.25
C LEU A 162 6.29 -5.12 -0.99
N THR A 163 5.52 -6.16 -0.90
CA THR A 163 4.41 -6.61 -1.73
C THR A 163 3.18 -6.91 -0.86
N ASN A 164 2.05 -7.26 -1.47
CA ASN A 164 1.02 -8.02 -0.76
C ASN A 164 1.58 -9.38 -0.34
N THR A 165 0.87 -10.05 0.57
CA THR A 165 1.11 -11.44 0.92
C THR A 165 0.83 -12.36 -0.28
N PHE A 166 1.38 -13.56 -0.24
CA PHE A 166 1.24 -14.53 -1.33
C PHE A 166 0.30 -15.66 -0.90
N PRO A 167 -0.81 -15.91 -1.63
CA PRO A 167 -1.73 -17.00 -1.30
C PRO A 167 -1.11 -18.36 -1.58
N VAL A 168 -1.22 -19.27 -0.63
CA VAL A 168 -0.78 -20.67 -0.72
C VAL A 168 -1.87 -21.59 -0.19
N ASP A 169 -1.97 -22.79 -0.79
CA ASP A 169 -2.97 -23.77 -0.39
C ASP A 169 -2.67 -24.38 0.98
N ILE A 170 -3.69 -24.59 1.79
CA ILE A 170 -3.61 -25.35 3.03
C ILE A 170 -3.72 -26.84 2.69
N LYS A 171 -2.66 -27.63 2.93
CA LYS A 171 -2.62 -29.07 2.63
C LYS A 171 -2.57 -29.95 3.88
N ARG A 172 -2.20 -29.41 5.03
CA ARG A 172 -1.96 -30.14 6.27
C ARG A 172 -2.77 -29.62 7.45
N GLN A 173 -3.87 -28.90 7.19
CA GLN A 173 -4.69 -28.29 8.23
C GLN A 173 -3.93 -27.33 9.15
N GLU A 174 -2.94 -26.59 8.61
CA GLU A 174 -2.13 -25.61 9.34
C GLU A 174 -3.03 -24.48 9.91
N LEU A 175 -4.05 -24.09 9.15
CA LEU A 175 -5.09 -23.12 9.53
C LEU A 175 -6.46 -23.59 9.05
N PRO A 176 -7.57 -23.06 9.59
CA PRO A 176 -8.91 -23.26 9.02
C PRO A 176 -9.01 -22.63 7.61
N GLY A 177 -9.67 -23.34 6.68
CA GLY A 177 -9.90 -22.86 5.31
C GLY A 177 -9.11 -23.66 4.26
N GLU A 178 -9.09 -23.15 3.04
CA GLU A 178 -8.43 -23.81 1.90
C GLU A 178 -7.12 -23.11 1.52
N GLU A 179 -6.99 -21.81 1.82
CA GLU A 179 -5.82 -20.99 1.54
C GLU A 179 -5.34 -20.24 2.79
N MET A 180 -4.07 -19.94 2.82
CA MET A 180 -3.46 -19.02 3.78
C MET A 180 -2.50 -18.08 3.06
N TYR A 181 -2.07 -17.01 3.73
CA TYR A 181 -1.22 -15.98 3.13
C TYR A 181 0.21 -16.09 3.67
N MET A 182 1.13 -16.45 2.78
CA MET A 182 2.57 -16.44 3.07
C MET A 182 3.08 -15.01 3.21
N SER A 183 3.87 -14.77 4.26
CA SER A 183 4.49 -13.47 4.55
C SER A 183 5.88 -13.65 5.18
N GLY A 184 6.50 -12.56 5.60
CA GLY A 184 7.79 -12.59 6.32
C GLY A 184 8.95 -13.07 5.47
N LYS A 185 9.83 -13.88 6.06
CA LYS A 185 11.10 -14.30 5.43
C LYS A 185 10.92 -15.08 4.12
N ALA A 186 9.90 -15.91 4.02
CA ALA A 186 9.63 -16.69 2.83
C ALA A 186 9.16 -15.81 1.65
N LEU A 187 8.47 -14.69 1.95
CA LEU A 187 8.03 -13.73 0.93
C LEU A 187 9.16 -12.83 0.44
N PHE A 188 10.17 -12.56 1.25
CA PHE A 188 11.23 -11.60 0.94
C PHE A 188 11.91 -11.81 -0.41
N PRO A 189 12.30 -13.05 -0.82
CA PRO A 189 12.91 -13.27 -2.14
C PRO A 189 12.02 -12.85 -3.30
N LEU A 190 10.72 -13.05 -3.20
CA LEU A 190 9.76 -12.62 -4.21
C LEU A 190 9.63 -11.09 -4.23
N SER A 191 9.48 -10.46 -3.06
CA SER A 191 9.35 -9.01 -2.96
C SER A 191 10.57 -8.27 -3.50
N ILE A 192 11.79 -8.73 -3.18
CA ILE A 192 13.02 -8.10 -3.68
C ILE A 192 13.20 -8.32 -5.18
N THR A 193 12.72 -9.46 -5.73
CA THR A 193 12.77 -9.72 -7.17
C THR A 193 11.79 -8.82 -7.93
N VAL A 194 10.57 -8.58 -7.40
CA VAL A 194 9.65 -7.58 -7.96
C VAL A 194 10.31 -6.21 -7.97
N ALA A 195 10.97 -5.82 -6.85
CA ALA A 195 11.69 -4.55 -6.77
C ALA A 195 12.78 -4.44 -7.84
N ALA A 196 13.60 -5.46 -8.02
CA ALA A 196 14.67 -5.47 -9.02
C ALA A 196 14.13 -5.32 -10.44
N ARG A 197 13.08 -6.07 -10.82
CA ARG A 197 12.46 -5.97 -12.16
C ARG A 197 11.84 -4.60 -12.40
N LEU A 198 11.14 -4.04 -11.41
CA LEU A 198 10.57 -2.70 -11.54
C LEU A 198 11.66 -1.63 -11.58
N ALA A 199 12.74 -1.75 -10.78
CA ALA A 199 13.88 -0.84 -10.85
C ALA A 199 14.50 -0.83 -12.25
N GLU A 200 14.70 -2.00 -12.87
CA GLU A 200 15.20 -2.11 -14.25
C GLU A 200 14.24 -1.46 -15.26
N SER A 201 12.91 -1.72 -15.16
CA SER A 201 11.92 -1.16 -16.08
C SER A 201 11.74 0.36 -15.95
N PHE A 202 12.14 0.95 -14.84
CA PHE A 202 12.00 2.38 -14.55
C PHE A 202 13.33 3.11 -14.35
N ASP A 203 14.44 2.50 -14.75
CA ASP A 203 15.79 3.07 -14.61
C ASP A 203 16.12 3.55 -13.17
N GLY A 204 15.55 2.86 -12.18
CA GLY A 204 15.67 3.20 -10.75
C GLY A 204 14.82 4.38 -10.28
N GLU A 205 14.03 4.99 -11.15
CA GLU A 205 13.29 6.23 -10.84
C GLU A 205 11.88 6.03 -10.26
N LEU A 206 11.43 4.79 -10.07
CA LEU A 206 10.15 4.53 -9.41
C LEU A 206 10.35 4.45 -7.90
N PRO A 207 9.76 5.33 -7.09
CA PRO A 207 9.78 5.23 -5.64
C PRO A 207 9.21 3.91 -5.15
N MET A 208 9.90 3.24 -4.24
CA MET A 208 9.50 1.94 -3.68
C MET A 208 9.48 1.98 -2.16
N SER A 209 8.47 1.36 -1.57
CA SER A 209 8.31 1.14 -0.13
C SER A 209 8.17 -0.35 0.14
N PHE A 210 8.66 -0.83 1.29
CA PHE A 210 8.58 -2.23 1.72
C PHE A 210 7.74 -2.38 2.99
#